data_96ca449d162c1a0900e0fbc0a1e735c0
#
_entry.id   96ca449d162c1a0900e0fbc0a1e735c0
#
_cell.length_a   1.000
_cell.length_b   1.000
_cell.length_c   1.000
_cell.angle_alpha   90.00
_cell.angle_beta   90.00
_cell.angle_gamma   90.00
#
_symmetry.space_group_name_H-M   'P 1'
#
loop_
_entity.id
_entity.type
_entity.pdbx_description
1 polymer ?
#
loop_
_entity_poly.entity_id
_entity_poly.type
_entity_poly.pdbx_seq_one_letter_code
_entity_poly.pdbx_strand_id
1 'polypeptide(L)'
;MNKAKCIVTITDGISPTSMPFNEFVLYRLKKYPDEKQIIIQLFEKGVDKNVSIPYNVDFYSLGMNPFAIMQTINKIEKKYNVMAYHIHEGKSVILFFLATLFTKRKKTVYTLHSTYKNYPFHNKLFSFTASLLANYIACVSKTSYKYYPNILKKLRGRHVLSVQNGIDTERIQVVEEQYDTFDKPFTLVYVARLVPLKRHYILLNVLHNLPDVRLELIGSGPLKEKLEAEIKNYGLTSQVVLKGLLPRDEVYKILKSSDLYVSTSSYEGLPVGVLEAMGCGMPCLVTNIEQHQEIAERCSSLMTLPPDTDLWVKKIRELMNKQKDDLKVIGIKNKLEVTEHFSLQRMHKNYNKIYNMLS
;
A
#
# COMPACT_ATOMS: atom_id res chain seq x y z
N MET A 1 30.51 -4.37 -24.56
CA MET A 1 29.98 -3.52 -23.49
C MET A 1 28.98 -4.31 -22.67
N ASN A 2 29.15 -4.39 -21.36
CA ASN A 2 28.13 -5.02 -20.50
C ASN A 2 26.86 -4.16 -20.50
N LYS A 3 25.71 -4.77 -20.83
CA LYS A 3 24.42 -4.08 -20.79
C LYS A 3 24.10 -3.66 -19.37
N ALA A 4 23.58 -2.42 -19.21
CA ALA A 4 23.10 -1.95 -17.91
C ALA A 4 22.00 -2.86 -17.36
N LYS A 5 22.04 -3.13 -16.06
CA LYS A 5 20.99 -3.90 -15.37
C LYS A 5 19.69 -3.13 -15.35
N CYS A 6 18.57 -3.81 -15.51
CA CYS A 6 17.27 -3.18 -15.36
C CYS A 6 16.25 -4.09 -14.68
N ILE A 7 15.26 -3.46 -14.05
CA ILE A 7 14.01 -4.09 -13.60
C ILE A 7 12.88 -3.49 -14.41
N VAL A 8 12.00 -4.35 -14.91
CA VAL A 8 10.81 -3.95 -15.64
C VAL A 8 9.62 -4.14 -14.72
N THR A 9 9.04 -3.03 -14.27
CA THR A 9 7.81 -3.02 -13.47
C THR A 9 6.61 -3.03 -14.42
N ILE A 10 5.72 -4.01 -14.26
CA ILE A 10 4.50 -4.14 -15.07
C ILE A 10 3.29 -3.95 -14.17
N THR A 11 2.42 -3.00 -14.55
CA THR A 11 1.23 -2.62 -13.79
C THR A 11 0.05 -2.36 -14.72
N ASP A 12 -1.17 -2.41 -14.18
CA ASP A 12 -2.39 -2.09 -14.92
C ASP A 12 -2.48 -0.60 -15.25
N GLY A 13 -2.16 0.26 -14.27
CA GLY A 13 -2.23 1.70 -14.38
C GLY A 13 -1.31 2.40 -13.37
N ILE A 14 -1.10 3.71 -13.56
CA ILE A 14 -0.29 4.56 -12.69
C ILE A 14 -1.14 5.73 -12.20
N SER A 15 -1.23 5.87 -10.88
CA SER A 15 -1.90 6.97 -10.17
C SER A 15 -0.98 7.54 -9.10
N PRO A 16 -1.29 8.70 -8.50
CA PRO A 16 -0.51 9.28 -7.41
C PRO A 16 -0.32 8.36 -6.20
N THR A 17 -1.25 7.42 -6.00
CA THR A 17 -1.23 6.43 -4.90
C THR A 17 -0.78 5.04 -5.36
N SER A 18 -0.32 4.90 -6.60
CA SER A 18 0.13 3.62 -7.16
C SER A 18 1.38 3.11 -6.45
N MET A 19 1.24 2.02 -5.70
CA MET A 19 2.35 1.38 -5.01
C MET A 19 3.45 0.90 -5.97
N PRO A 20 3.15 0.24 -7.11
CA PRO A 20 4.18 -0.15 -8.06
C PRO A 20 5.05 1.02 -8.52
N PHE A 21 4.46 2.19 -8.72
CA PHE A 21 5.20 3.37 -9.13
C PHE A 21 6.02 3.98 -7.99
N ASN A 22 5.38 4.30 -6.87
CA ASN A 22 6.04 5.00 -5.76
C ASN A 22 7.08 4.14 -5.04
N GLU A 23 6.66 2.97 -4.55
CA GLU A 23 7.50 2.14 -3.68
C GLU A 23 8.47 1.26 -4.47
N PHE A 24 8.18 0.93 -5.72
CA PHE A 24 9.12 0.13 -6.52
C PHE A 24 9.95 0.98 -7.46
N VAL A 25 9.36 1.81 -8.31
CA VAL A 25 10.12 2.54 -9.31
C VAL A 25 10.85 3.75 -8.72
N LEU A 26 10.12 4.67 -8.07
CA LEU A 26 10.73 5.92 -7.56
C LEU A 26 11.75 5.64 -6.45
N TYR A 27 11.46 4.71 -5.55
CA TYR A 27 12.40 4.33 -4.50
C TYR A 27 13.66 3.70 -5.10
N ARG A 28 13.53 2.77 -6.05
CA ARG A 28 14.70 2.14 -6.68
C ARG A 28 15.52 3.12 -7.49
N LEU A 29 14.87 4.05 -8.19
CA LEU A 29 15.56 5.11 -8.93
C LEU A 29 16.50 5.93 -8.03
N LYS A 30 16.10 6.18 -6.77
CA LYS A 30 16.89 6.89 -5.77
C LYS A 30 18.00 6.03 -5.17
N LYS A 31 17.70 4.75 -4.88
CA LYS A 31 18.59 3.86 -4.09
C LYS A 31 19.51 2.98 -4.92
N TYR A 32 19.20 2.76 -6.19
CA TYR A 32 19.96 1.91 -7.11
C TYR A 32 20.23 2.67 -8.41
N PRO A 33 21.08 3.73 -8.39
CA PRO A 33 21.30 4.61 -9.54
C PRO A 33 21.90 3.89 -10.77
N ASP A 34 22.60 2.78 -10.56
CA ASP A 34 23.18 1.96 -11.64
C ASP A 34 22.15 1.04 -12.32
N GLU A 35 20.93 0.97 -11.79
CA GLU A 35 19.85 0.17 -12.36
C GLU A 35 18.89 1.04 -13.18
N LYS A 36 18.67 0.68 -14.43
CA LYS A 36 17.61 1.31 -15.24
C LYS A 36 16.23 0.85 -14.77
N GLN A 37 15.36 1.80 -14.48
CA GLN A 37 13.96 1.53 -14.18
C GLN A 37 13.12 1.67 -15.45
N ILE A 38 12.28 0.67 -15.70
CA ILE A 38 11.38 0.60 -16.87
C ILE A 38 9.98 0.28 -16.37
N ILE A 39 8.98 1.00 -16.87
CA ILE A 39 7.58 0.75 -16.56
C ILE A 39 6.84 0.35 -17.84
N ILE A 40 6.06 -0.72 -17.75
CA ILE A 40 5.07 -1.10 -18.75
C ILE A 40 3.69 -1.05 -18.12
N GLN A 41 2.83 -0.18 -18.65
CA GLN A 41 1.43 -0.08 -18.28
C GLN A 41 0.57 -0.82 -19.30
N LEU A 42 -0.35 -1.68 -18.85
CA LEU A 42 -1.06 -2.59 -19.77
C LEU A 42 -2.54 -2.25 -19.97
N PHE A 43 -3.33 -2.03 -18.96
CA PHE A 43 -4.79 -1.96 -19.14
C PHE A 43 -5.32 -0.52 -19.24
N GLU A 44 -4.79 0.39 -18.46
CA GLU A 44 -5.18 1.79 -18.53
C GLU A 44 -4.43 2.51 -19.65
N LYS A 45 -5.06 3.51 -20.27
CA LYS A 45 -4.44 4.35 -21.30
C LYS A 45 -3.98 5.67 -20.68
N GLY A 46 -2.70 5.99 -20.87
CA GLY A 46 -2.11 7.23 -20.36
C GLY A 46 -1.77 7.17 -18.87
N VAL A 47 -1.23 8.24 -18.37
CA VAL A 47 -0.87 8.42 -16.94
C VAL A 47 -1.82 9.41 -16.33
N ASP A 48 -2.20 9.21 -15.08
CA ASP A 48 -2.97 10.21 -14.33
C ASP A 48 -2.27 11.58 -14.42
N LYS A 49 -3.04 12.63 -14.72
CA LYS A 49 -2.53 14.01 -14.92
C LYS A 49 -1.72 14.57 -13.74
N ASN A 50 -1.91 13.97 -12.56
CA ASN A 50 -1.22 14.35 -11.33
C ASN A 50 0.08 13.53 -11.11
N VAL A 51 0.48 12.69 -12.07
CA VAL A 51 1.71 11.89 -11.99
C VAL A 51 2.69 12.37 -13.04
N SER A 52 3.89 12.73 -12.62
CA SER A 52 5.02 13.00 -13.49
C SER A 52 5.97 11.81 -13.52
N ILE A 53 6.21 11.26 -14.70
CA ILE A 53 7.21 10.20 -14.89
C ILE A 53 8.59 10.86 -14.98
N PRO A 54 9.57 10.50 -14.13
CA PRO A 54 10.92 11.02 -14.21
C PRO A 54 11.58 10.73 -15.58
N TYR A 55 12.33 11.69 -16.13
CA TYR A 55 12.96 11.58 -17.45
C TYR A 55 13.90 10.38 -17.62
N ASN A 56 14.46 9.88 -16.53
CA ASN A 56 15.36 8.73 -16.52
C ASN A 56 14.63 7.38 -16.34
N VAL A 57 13.29 7.37 -16.32
CA VAL A 57 12.45 6.16 -16.36
C VAL A 57 11.94 5.95 -17.79
N ASP A 58 12.19 4.78 -18.37
CA ASP A 58 11.56 4.43 -19.66
C ASP A 58 10.12 3.96 -19.39
N PHE A 59 9.14 4.66 -19.97
CA PHE A 59 7.72 4.39 -19.80
C PHE A 59 7.06 3.95 -21.10
N TYR A 60 6.28 2.87 -21.03
CA TYR A 60 5.52 2.31 -22.16
C TYR A 60 4.06 2.05 -21.75
N SER A 61 3.10 2.73 -22.39
CA SER A 61 1.68 2.44 -22.26
C SER A 61 1.23 1.63 -23.49
N LEU A 62 1.03 0.32 -23.30
CA LEU A 62 0.88 -0.63 -24.45
C LEU A 62 -0.56 -1.11 -24.62
N GLY A 63 -1.42 -0.94 -23.62
CA GLY A 63 -2.75 -1.53 -23.62
C GLY A 63 -2.68 -3.07 -23.64
N MET A 64 -3.76 -3.71 -24.07
CA MET A 64 -3.89 -5.16 -24.13
C MET A 64 -3.39 -5.79 -25.44
N ASN A 65 -2.43 -5.17 -26.13
CA ASN A 65 -1.90 -5.67 -27.42
C ASN A 65 -0.68 -6.59 -27.22
N PRO A 66 -0.81 -7.93 -27.33
CA PRO A 66 0.30 -8.86 -27.11
C PRO A 66 1.48 -8.65 -28.06
N PHE A 67 1.23 -8.23 -29.29
CA PHE A 67 2.28 -7.99 -30.27
C PHE A 67 3.12 -6.76 -29.89
N ALA A 68 2.48 -5.66 -29.49
CA ALA A 68 3.18 -4.47 -29.01
C ALA A 68 4.00 -4.77 -27.73
N ILE A 69 3.45 -5.59 -26.81
CA ILE A 69 4.15 -6.05 -25.61
C ILE A 69 5.39 -6.84 -26.01
N MET A 70 5.27 -7.82 -26.90
CA MET A 70 6.39 -8.65 -27.39
C MET A 70 7.48 -7.80 -28.04
N GLN A 71 7.12 -6.88 -28.94
CA GLN A 71 8.08 -5.99 -29.59
C GLN A 71 8.84 -5.12 -28.58
N THR A 72 8.11 -4.57 -27.60
CA THR A 72 8.71 -3.73 -26.55
C THR A 72 9.66 -4.53 -25.66
N ILE A 73 9.29 -5.75 -25.27
CA ILE A 73 10.15 -6.65 -24.49
C ILE A 73 11.43 -6.97 -25.27
N ASN A 74 11.31 -7.32 -26.55
CA ASN A 74 12.47 -7.60 -27.40
C ASN A 74 13.41 -6.37 -27.54
N LYS A 75 12.86 -5.16 -27.64
CA LYS A 75 13.62 -3.91 -27.66
C LYS A 75 14.36 -3.69 -26.32
N ILE A 76 13.69 -3.91 -25.19
CA ILE A 76 14.26 -3.80 -23.85
C ILE A 76 15.41 -4.80 -23.67
N GLU A 77 15.23 -6.08 -24.01
CA GLU A 77 16.24 -7.13 -23.87
C GLU A 77 17.44 -6.96 -24.82
N LYS A 78 17.25 -6.32 -25.97
CA LYS A 78 18.36 -5.92 -26.84
C LYS A 78 19.23 -4.85 -26.19
N LYS A 79 18.63 -3.91 -25.47
CA LYS A 79 19.30 -2.74 -24.88
C LYS A 79 19.84 -2.99 -23.49
N TYR A 80 19.13 -3.72 -22.65
CA TYR A 80 19.40 -3.89 -21.22
C TYR A 80 19.57 -5.36 -20.81
N ASN A 81 20.22 -5.57 -19.68
CA ASN A 81 20.25 -6.87 -18.99
C ASN A 81 19.08 -6.92 -17.99
N VAL A 82 17.97 -7.55 -18.38
CA VAL A 82 16.76 -7.63 -17.55
C VAL A 82 16.97 -8.61 -16.40
N MET A 83 17.01 -8.10 -15.18
CA MET A 83 17.10 -8.90 -13.96
C MET A 83 15.76 -9.58 -13.64
N ALA A 84 14.65 -8.85 -13.76
CA ALA A 84 13.30 -9.38 -13.55
C ALA A 84 12.24 -8.53 -14.24
N TYR A 85 11.14 -9.19 -14.64
CA TYR A 85 9.85 -8.58 -14.92
C TYR A 85 9.00 -8.70 -13.65
N HIS A 86 8.81 -7.59 -12.95
CA HIS A 86 8.04 -7.54 -11.72
C HIS A 86 6.61 -7.11 -12.03
N ILE A 87 5.66 -8.01 -11.86
CA ILE A 87 4.26 -7.86 -12.30
C ILE A 87 3.36 -7.79 -11.07
N HIS A 88 2.50 -6.78 -11.02
CA HIS A 88 1.72 -6.48 -9.81
C HIS A 88 0.27 -6.97 -9.84
N GLU A 89 -0.27 -7.33 -10.99
CA GLU A 89 -1.65 -7.84 -11.14
C GLU A 89 -1.70 -9.17 -11.88
N GLY A 90 -2.61 -10.07 -11.44
CA GLY A 90 -2.71 -11.41 -12.00
C GLY A 90 -3.10 -11.44 -13.49
N LYS A 91 -3.99 -10.56 -13.92
CA LYS A 91 -4.37 -10.45 -15.35
C LYS A 91 -3.20 -9.97 -16.22
N SER A 92 -2.35 -9.09 -15.68
CA SER A 92 -1.13 -8.62 -16.35
C SER A 92 -0.09 -9.72 -16.51
N VAL A 93 0.02 -10.66 -15.54
CA VAL A 93 0.88 -11.85 -15.69
C VAL A 93 0.41 -12.71 -16.86
N ILE A 94 -0.90 -12.96 -16.97
CA ILE A 94 -1.46 -13.80 -18.05
C ILE A 94 -1.21 -13.15 -19.40
N LEU A 95 -1.51 -11.87 -19.54
CA LEU A 95 -1.31 -11.13 -20.80
C LEU A 95 0.19 -11.08 -21.19
N PHE A 96 1.07 -10.82 -20.21
CA PHE A 96 2.52 -10.86 -20.43
C PHE A 96 3.00 -12.24 -20.91
N PHE A 97 2.47 -13.31 -20.30
CA PHE A 97 2.84 -14.68 -20.66
C PHE A 97 2.37 -15.02 -22.07
N LEU A 98 1.13 -14.66 -22.44
CA LEU A 98 0.60 -14.83 -23.80
C LEU A 98 1.45 -14.08 -24.84
N ALA A 99 1.85 -12.85 -24.53
CA ALA A 99 2.70 -12.04 -25.40
C ALA A 99 4.11 -12.61 -25.57
N THR A 100 4.59 -13.38 -24.61
CA THR A 100 5.97 -13.94 -24.61
C THR A 100 6.04 -15.44 -24.83
N LEU A 101 4.90 -16.08 -25.16
CA LEU A 101 4.77 -17.55 -25.27
C LEU A 101 5.81 -18.19 -26.20
N PHE A 102 6.09 -17.56 -27.34
CA PHE A 102 7.03 -18.05 -28.35
C PHE A 102 8.45 -17.47 -28.19
N THR A 103 8.78 -16.87 -27.04
CA THR A 103 10.12 -16.34 -26.75
C THR A 103 10.81 -17.16 -25.67
N LYS A 104 12.09 -16.88 -25.40
CA LYS A 104 12.77 -17.47 -24.24
C LYS A 104 12.00 -17.13 -22.96
N ARG A 105 11.93 -18.11 -22.04
CA ARG A 105 11.25 -17.96 -20.75
C ARG A 105 11.77 -16.71 -20.02
N LYS A 106 10.85 -15.85 -19.58
CA LYS A 106 11.16 -14.59 -18.91
C LYS A 106 11.30 -14.80 -17.40
N LYS A 107 12.19 -14.03 -16.79
CA LYS A 107 12.41 -13.99 -15.34
C LYS A 107 11.31 -13.15 -14.68
N THR A 108 10.30 -13.77 -14.08
CA THR A 108 9.10 -13.08 -13.61
C THR A 108 8.90 -13.20 -12.11
N VAL A 109 8.50 -12.09 -11.48
CA VAL A 109 8.01 -12.02 -10.09
C VAL A 109 6.59 -11.49 -10.11
N TYR A 110 5.67 -12.21 -9.50
CA TYR A 110 4.29 -11.77 -9.33
C TYR A 110 4.06 -11.35 -7.87
N THR A 111 3.62 -10.11 -7.63
CA THR A 111 3.24 -9.65 -6.29
C THR A 111 1.74 -9.67 -6.09
N LEU A 112 1.31 -10.38 -5.04
CA LEU A 112 -0.08 -10.49 -4.62
C LEU A 112 -0.36 -9.41 -3.57
N HIS A 113 -1.06 -8.32 -3.96
CA HIS A 113 -1.30 -7.14 -3.13
C HIS A 113 -2.42 -7.28 -2.10
N SER A 114 -3.17 -8.36 -2.12
CA SER A 114 -4.25 -8.63 -1.15
C SER A 114 -4.21 -10.08 -0.68
N THR A 115 -4.99 -10.38 0.35
CA THR A 115 -5.17 -11.76 0.79
C THR A 115 -6.04 -12.52 -0.22
N TYR A 116 -5.53 -13.63 -0.76
CA TYR A 116 -6.23 -14.44 -1.79
C TYR A 116 -7.66 -14.80 -1.41
N LYS A 117 -7.90 -15.10 -0.13
CA LYS A 117 -9.23 -15.40 0.43
C LYS A 117 -10.27 -14.32 0.08
N ASN A 118 -9.86 -13.05 0.07
CA ASN A 118 -10.73 -11.89 -0.05
C ASN A 118 -10.93 -11.40 -1.49
N TYR A 119 -10.27 -12.04 -2.47
CA TYR A 119 -10.50 -11.69 -3.87
C TYR A 119 -11.89 -12.12 -4.36
N PRO A 120 -12.54 -11.32 -5.22
CA PRO A 120 -13.67 -11.78 -6.04
C PRO A 120 -13.28 -13.02 -6.86
N PHE A 121 -14.27 -13.83 -7.25
CA PHE A 121 -14.02 -15.11 -7.94
C PHE A 121 -13.14 -14.96 -9.19
N HIS A 122 -13.43 -13.98 -10.03
CA HIS A 122 -12.63 -13.74 -11.25
C HIS A 122 -11.17 -13.38 -10.93
N ASN A 123 -10.92 -12.57 -9.89
CA ASN A 123 -9.56 -12.25 -9.45
C ASN A 123 -8.84 -13.45 -8.82
N LYS A 124 -9.58 -14.36 -8.16
CA LYS A 124 -9.02 -15.63 -7.69
C LYS A 124 -8.52 -16.47 -8.86
N LEU A 125 -9.32 -16.56 -9.94
CA LEU A 125 -8.94 -17.30 -11.14
C LEU A 125 -7.70 -16.70 -11.81
N PHE A 126 -7.68 -15.37 -12.01
CA PHE A 126 -6.50 -14.69 -12.57
C PHE A 126 -5.26 -14.88 -11.70
N SER A 127 -5.39 -14.73 -10.39
CA SER A 127 -4.28 -14.89 -9.46
C SER A 127 -3.79 -16.35 -9.41
N PHE A 128 -4.70 -17.33 -9.48
CA PHE A 128 -4.35 -18.75 -9.56
C PHE A 128 -3.52 -19.06 -10.80
N THR A 129 -4.02 -18.67 -11.98
CA THR A 129 -3.32 -18.86 -13.26
C THR A 129 -1.99 -18.14 -13.28
N ALA A 130 -1.95 -16.88 -12.84
CA ALA A 130 -0.72 -16.10 -12.72
C ALA A 130 0.33 -16.79 -11.84
N SER A 131 -0.11 -17.43 -10.76
CA SER A 131 0.77 -18.15 -9.84
C SER A 131 1.39 -19.41 -10.45
N LEU A 132 0.72 -20.03 -11.41
CA LEU A 132 1.29 -21.16 -12.16
C LEU A 132 2.34 -20.69 -13.19
N LEU A 133 2.15 -19.50 -13.75
CA LEU A 133 2.96 -18.95 -14.84
C LEU A 133 4.23 -18.24 -14.34
N ALA A 134 4.13 -17.45 -13.26
CA ALA A 134 5.27 -16.68 -12.74
C ALA A 134 6.37 -17.57 -12.14
N ASN A 135 7.64 -17.12 -12.18
CA ASN A 135 8.74 -17.84 -11.55
C ASN A 135 8.65 -17.77 -10.03
N TYR A 136 8.44 -16.57 -9.47
CA TYR A 136 8.25 -16.35 -8.05
C TYR A 136 6.96 -15.61 -7.77
N ILE A 137 6.34 -15.94 -6.64
CA ILE A 137 5.15 -15.28 -6.13
C ILE A 137 5.50 -14.64 -4.78
N ALA A 138 5.27 -13.33 -4.65
CA ALA A 138 5.48 -12.57 -3.44
C ALA A 138 4.12 -12.19 -2.82
N CYS A 139 3.80 -12.72 -1.65
CA CYS A 139 2.65 -12.29 -0.85
C CYS A 139 3.08 -11.10 0.02
N VAL A 140 2.32 -9.99 0.00
CA VAL A 140 2.68 -8.72 0.66
C VAL A 140 2.62 -8.75 2.19
N SER A 141 2.21 -9.84 2.79
CA SER A 141 2.16 -10.05 4.25
C SER A 141 2.26 -11.53 4.60
N LYS A 142 2.60 -11.84 5.85
CA LYS A 142 2.54 -13.22 6.37
C LYS A 142 1.10 -13.74 6.35
N THR A 143 0.13 -12.88 6.65
CA THR A 143 -1.29 -13.21 6.59
C THR A 143 -1.72 -13.53 5.15
N SER A 144 -1.29 -12.74 4.14
CA SER A 144 -1.53 -13.07 2.73
C SER A 144 -0.91 -14.41 2.33
N TYR A 145 0.31 -14.72 2.81
CA TYR A 145 0.94 -16.01 2.60
C TYR A 145 0.20 -17.15 3.32
N LYS A 146 -0.26 -16.92 4.56
CA LYS A 146 -1.05 -17.90 5.34
C LYS A 146 -2.29 -18.37 4.55
N TYR A 147 -3.04 -17.43 3.98
CA TYR A 147 -4.27 -17.68 3.22
C TYR A 147 -4.07 -17.92 1.72
N TYR A 148 -2.83 -17.98 1.26
CA TYR A 148 -2.55 -18.38 -0.11
C TYR A 148 -2.88 -19.87 -0.31
N PRO A 149 -3.46 -20.29 -1.47
CA PRO A 149 -3.95 -21.66 -1.67
C PRO A 149 -2.88 -22.73 -1.41
N ASN A 150 -3.21 -23.70 -0.55
CA ASN A 150 -2.28 -24.76 -0.17
C ASN A 150 -1.84 -25.62 -1.37
N ILE A 151 -2.72 -25.82 -2.35
CA ILE A 151 -2.36 -26.52 -3.59
C ILE A 151 -1.25 -25.77 -4.35
N LEU A 152 -1.33 -24.44 -4.45
CA LEU A 152 -0.29 -23.67 -5.08
C LEU A 152 1.00 -23.64 -4.26
N LYS A 153 0.93 -23.61 -2.92
CA LYS A 153 2.11 -23.75 -2.05
C LYS A 153 2.80 -25.09 -2.28
N LYS A 154 2.04 -26.19 -2.39
CA LYS A 154 2.60 -27.52 -2.67
C LYS A 154 3.23 -27.60 -4.05
N LEU A 155 2.55 -27.09 -5.08
CA LEU A 155 3.03 -27.11 -6.47
C LEU A 155 4.25 -26.19 -6.69
N ARG A 156 4.28 -25.03 -6.01
CA ARG A 156 5.30 -23.98 -6.23
C ARG A 156 6.43 -24.00 -5.19
N GLY A 157 6.20 -24.63 -4.04
CA GLY A 157 7.20 -24.79 -2.98
C GLY A 157 7.88 -23.46 -2.60
N ARG A 158 9.22 -23.46 -2.61
CA ARG A 158 10.08 -22.30 -2.30
C ARG A 158 9.91 -21.08 -3.20
N HIS A 159 9.14 -21.18 -4.27
CA HIS A 159 8.86 -20.05 -5.20
C HIS A 159 7.70 -19.16 -4.72
N VAL A 160 7.03 -19.52 -3.62
CA VAL A 160 6.03 -18.67 -2.95
C VAL A 160 6.64 -18.12 -1.67
N LEU A 161 6.74 -16.81 -1.57
CA LEU A 161 7.43 -16.12 -0.48
C LEU A 161 6.52 -15.05 0.14
N SER A 162 6.76 -14.73 1.41
CA SER A 162 6.19 -13.54 2.05
C SER A 162 7.22 -12.42 1.99
N VAL A 163 6.86 -11.32 1.30
CA VAL A 163 7.64 -10.09 1.26
C VAL A 163 6.74 -8.96 1.75
N GLN A 164 6.86 -8.65 3.04
CA GLN A 164 6.02 -7.62 3.67
C GLN A 164 6.27 -6.27 3.01
N ASN A 165 5.18 -5.53 2.76
CA ASN A 165 5.26 -4.14 2.30
C ASN A 165 6.04 -3.28 3.29
N GLY A 166 6.65 -2.24 2.77
CA GLY A 166 7.36 -1.25 3.56
C GLY A 166 6.92 0.17 3.21
N ILE A 167 7.33 1.12 4.02
CA ILE A 167 7.10 2.55 3.84
C ILE A 167 8.41 3.30 3.62
N ASP A 168 8.35 4.43 2.93
CA ASP A 168 9.49 5.33 2.71
C ASP A 168 9.72 6.21 3.94
N THR A 169 10.43 5.67 4.91
CA THR A 169 10.74 6.36 6.17
C THR A 169 11.58 7.62 5.97
N GLU A 170 12.44 7.67 4.94
CA GLU A 170 13.23 8.84 4.61
C GLU A 170 12.37 9.97 4.08
N ARG A 171 11.42 9.67 3.18
CA ARG A 171 10.45 10.65 2.68
C ARG A 171 9.59 11.22 3.82
N ILE A 172 9.13 10.36 4.71
CA ILE A 172 8.33 10.79 5.88
C ILE A 172 9.14 11.74 6.78
N GLN A 173 10.45 11.48 6.97
CA GLN A 173 11.28 12.28 7.85
C GLN A 173 11.48 13.72 7.36
N VAL A 174 11.60 13.94 6.05
CA VAL A 174 11.87 15.27 5.47
C VAL A 174 10.63 16.15 5.36
N VAL A 175 9.42 15.60 5.53
CA VAL A 175 8.18 16.40 5.58
C VAL A 175 8.10 17.11 6.93
N GLU A 176 8.07 18.44 6.90
CA GLU A 176 7.97 19.27 8.09
C GLU A 176 6.64 19.07 8.81
N GLU A 177 6.68 19.15 10.15
CA GLU A 177 5.49 19.19 10.99
C GLU A 177 4.86 20.58 10.84
N GLN A 178 3.55 20.62 10.56
CA GLN A 178 2.81 21.88 10.72
C GLN A 178 2.38 21.99 12.18
N TYR A 179 2.99 22.92 12.90
CA TYR A 179 2.56 23.24 14.26
C TYR A 179 1.23 23.99 14.20
N ASP A 180 0.16 23.30 14.52
CA ASP A 180 -1.15 23.93 14.68
C ASP A 180 -1.26 24.62 16.05
N THR A 181 -2.05 25.70 16.06
CA THR A 181 -2.33 26.53 17.23
C THR A 181 -2.91 25.77 18.42
N PHE A 182 -2.70 26.28 19.62
CA PHE A 182 -2.95 25.67 20.92
C PHE A 182 -4.41 25.24 21.22
N ASP A 183 -5.40 25.58 20.36
CA ASP A 183 -6.84 25.43 20.65
C ASP A 183 -7.62 24.59 19.60
N LYS A 184 -7.03 23.51 19.08
CA LYS A 184 -7.75 22.64 18.13
C LYS A 184 -8.42 21.47 18.85
N PRO A 185 -9.59 21.01 18.36
CA PRO A 185 -10.23 19.80 18.84
C PRO A 185 -9.34 18.56 18.61
N PHE A 186 -9.47 17.56 19.48
CA PHE A 186 -8.78 16.28 19.31
C PHE A 186 -9.13 15.67 17.95
N THR A 187 -8.15 15.49 17.09
CA THR A 187 -8.33 15.17 15.68
C THR A 187 -7.93 13.74 15.37
N LEU A 188 -8.92 12.96 14.96
CA LEU A 188 -8.72 11.64 14.35
C LEU A 188 -8.43 11.79 12.87
N VAL A 189 -7.58 10.92 12.32
CA VAL A 189 -7.35 10.86 10.87
C VAL A 189 -7.42 9.42 10.37
N TYR A 190 -8.08 9.22 9.22
CA TYR A 190 -8.15 7.94 8.52
C TYR A 190 -7.80 8.10 7.04
N VAL A 191 -6.70 7.50 6.62
CA VAL A 191 -6.23 7.49 5.23
C VAL A 191 -6.67 6.19 4.59
N ALA A 192 -7.73 6.22 3.78
CA ALA A 192 -8.31 5.03 3.17
C ALA A 192 -9.16 5.32 1.94
N ARG A 193 -9.26 4.36 1.02
CA ARG A 193 -10.27 4.42 -0.05
C ARG A 193 -11.68 4.36 0.56
N LEU A 194 -12.61 5.13 0.00
CA LEU A 194 -14.00 5.13 0.43
C LEU A 194 -14.77 3.93 -0.16
N VAL A 195 -14.51 2.74 0.40
CA VAL A 195 -15.07 1.44 -0.03
C VAL A 195 -15.62 0.66 1.17
N PRO A 196 -16.56 -0.30 0.99
CA PRO A 196 -17.24 -0.99 2.08
C PRO A 196 -16.30 -1.65 3.09
N LEU A 197 -15.21 -2.24 2.63
CA LEU A 197 -14.25 -2.94 3.50
C LEU A 197 -13.57 -2.03 4.55
N LYS A 198 -13.56 -0.72 4.34
CA LYS A 198 -12.95 0.27 5.26
C LYS A 198 -13.87 0.69 6.40
N ARG A 199 -15.17 0.35 6.32
CA ARG A 199 -16.18 0.47 7.39
C ARG A 199 -16.20 1.85 8.08
N HIS A 200 -16.16 2.94 7.30
CA HIS A 200 -16.17 4.32 7.81
C HIS A 200 -17.36 4.61 8.73
N TYR A 201 -18.50 3.92 8.52
CA TYR A 201 -19.71 4.05 9.34
C TYR A 201 -19.46 3.79 10.83
N ILE A 202 -18.49 2.93 11.20
CA ILE A 202 -18.12 2.69 12.61
C ILE A 202 -17.62 3.98 13.26
N LEU A 203 -16.77 4.75 12.53
CA LEU A 203 -16.27 6.02 13.04
C LEU A 203 -17.35 7.08 13.15
N LEU A 204 -18.35 7.09 12.25
CA LEU A 204 -19.50 8.00 12.37
C LEU A 204 -20.30 7.69 13.64
N ASN A 205 -20.55 6.40 13.94
CA ASN A 205 -21.21 5.98 15.20
C ASN A 205 -20.39 6.35 16.44
N VAL A 206 -19.07 6.24 16.37
CA VAL A 206 -18.15 6.64 17.47
C VAL A 206 -18.22 8.15 17.69
N LEU A 207 -18.19 8.97 16.64
CA LEU A 207 -18.22 10.43 16.73
C LEU A 207 -19.53 10.96 17.28
N HIS A 208 -20.66 10.31 17.01
CA HIS A 208 -21.93 10.67 17.60
C HIS A 208 -21.88 10.72 19.14
N ASN A 209 -20.99 9.94 19.78
CA ASN A 209 -20.78 9.90 21.21
C ASN A 209 -19.58 10.75 21.67
N LEU A 210 -18.91 11.48 20.76
CA LEU A 210 -17.70 12.27 21.02
C LEU A 210 -17.82 13.66 20.36
N PRO A 211 -18.63 14.59 20.91
CA PRO A 211 -18.92 15.89 20.28
C PRO A 211 -17.68 16.78 20.09
N ASP A 212 -16.66 16.63 20.93
CA ASP A 212 -15.43 17.45 20.92
C ASP A 212 -14.32 16.86 20.04
N VAL A 213 -14.62 15.82 19.28
CA VAL A 213 -13.66 15.11 18.41
C VAL A 213 -13.90 15.45 16.96
N ARG A 214 -12.83 15.73 16.21
CA ARG A 214 -12.85 15.92 14.75
C ARG A 214 -12.33 14.67 14.05
N LEU A 215 -12.86 14.37 12.85
CA LEU A 215 -12.37 13.29 11.99
C LEU A 215 -12.02 13.83 10.60
N GLU A 216 -10.80 13.59 10.17
CA GLU A 216 -10.36 13.84 8.81
C GLU A 216 -10.28 12.53 8.02
N LEU A 217 -11.09 12.41 6.96
CA LEU A 217 -11.10 11.29 6.04
C LEU A 217 -10.34 11.65 4.78
N ILE A 218 -9.22 10.98 4.54
CA ILE A 218 -8.36 11.23 3.37
C ILE A 218 -8.48 10.04 2.42
N GLY A 219 -8.91 10.31 1.20
CA GLY A 219 -9.07 9.33 0.13
C GLY A 219 -10.31 9.56 -0.70
N SER A 220 -10.49 8.72 -1.69
CA SER A 220 -11.64 8.75 -2.59
C SER A 220 -12.21 7.35 -2.80
N GLY A 221 -13.41 7.25 -3.36
CA GLY A 221 -14.03 5.97 -3.67
C GLY A 221 -15.55 6.07 -3.87
N PRO A 222 -16.18 4.95 -4.28
CA PRO A 222 -17.59 4.93 -4.64
C PRO A 222 -18.57 5.22 -3.49
N LEU A 223 -18.10 5.19 -2.23
CA LEU A 223 -18.96 5.50 -1.08
C LEU A 223 -18.96 6.99 -0.70
N LYS A 224 -18.32 7.89 -1.47
CA LYS A 224 -18.22 9.31 -1.12
C LYS A 224 -19.59 9.95 -0.87
N GLU A 225 -20.48 9.92 -1.85
CA GLU A 225 -21.82 10.51 -1.77
C GLU A 225 -22.66 9.91 -0.62
N LYS A 226 -22.56 8.59 -0.44
CA LYS A 226 -23.24 7.91 0.66
C LYS A 226 -22.71 8.39 2.03
N LEU A 227 -21.42 8.53 2.18
CA LEU A 227 -20.79 9.03 3.42
C LEU A 227 -21.19 10.49 3.69
N GLU A 228 -21.22 11.35 2.67
CA GLU A 228 -21.67 12.74 2.80
C GLU A 228 -23.13 12.80 3.31
N ALA A 229 -24.02 11.96 2.77
CA ALA A 229 -25.40 11.86 3.25
C ALA A 229 -25.48 11.33 4.69
N GLU A 230 -24.72 10.31 5.05
CA GLU A 230 -24.67 9.75 6.41
C GLU A 230 -24.14 10.80 7.41
N ILE A 231 -23.05 11.52 7.09
CA ILE A 231 -22.50 12.61 7.93
C ILE A 231 -23.56 13.66 8.22
N LYS A 232 -24.33 14.08 7.21
CA LYS A 232 -25.42 15.04 7.36
C LYS A 232 -26.56 14.48 8.24
N ASN A 233 -26.97 13.24 7.99
CA ASN A 233 -28.06 12.58 8.74
C ASN A 233 -27.72 12.38 10.22
N TYR A 234 -26.45 12.12 10.54
CA TYR A 234 -25.98 12.02 11.93
C TYR A 234 -25.69 13.38 12.59
N GLY A 235 -25.83 14.50 11.86
CA GLY A 235 -25.51 15.84 12.38
C GLY A 235 -24.01 16.09 12.59
N LEU A 236 -23.14 15.36 11.88
CA LEU A 236 -21.69 15.38 12.07
C LEU A 236 -20.95 16.32 11.11
N THR A 237 -21.64 17.22 10.42
CA THR A 237 -21.03 18.11 9.41
C THR A 237 -19.96 19.06 9.96
N SER A 238 -20.01 19.41 11.23
CA SER A 238 -18.99 20.22 11.92
C SER A 238 -17.77 19.39 12.39
N GLN A 239 -17.94 18.07 12.55
CA GLN A 239 -16.89 17.18 13.08
C GLN A 239 -16.13 16.43 12.00
N VAL A 240 -16.77 16.09 10.85
CA VAL A 240 -16.17 15.23 9.82
C VAL A 240 -15.83 16.02 8.57
N VAL A 241 -14.57 15.91 8.14
CA VAL A 241 -14.06 16.54 6.92
C VAL A 241 -13.60 15.47 5.92
N LEU A 242 -14.20 15.46 4.73
CA LEU A 242 -13.76 14.65 3.61
C LEU A 242 -12.71 15.44 2.79
N LYS A 243 -11.44 15.11 2.94
CA LYS A 243 -10.32 15.80 2.27
C LYS A 243 -10.14 15.41 0.79
N GLY A 244 -10.79 14.32 0.36
CA GLY A 244 -10.55 13.77 -0.97
C GLY A 244 -9.18 13.12 -1.13
N LEU A 245 -8.75 12.94 -2.37
CA LEU A 245 -7.44 12.38 -2.69
C LEU A 245 -6.39 13.49 -2.62
N LEU A 246 -5.35 13.27 -1.83
CA LEU A 246 -4.25 14.22 -1.62
C LEU A 246 -2.91 13.64 -2.10
N PRO A 247 -1.96 14.49 -2.52
CA PRO A 247 -0.57 14.09 -2.69
C PRO A 247 0.01 13.52 -1.38
N ARG A 248 0.91 12.54 -1.48
CA ARG A 248 1.42 11.80 -0.33
C ARG A 248 2.08 12.70 0.74
N ASP A 249 2.82 13.72 0.33
CA ASP A 249 3.49 14.62 1.27
C ASP A 249 2.47 15.48 2.05
N GLU A 250 1.34 15.86 1.43
CA GLU A 250 0.23 16.51 2.13
C GLU A 250 -0.46 15.56 3.11
N VAL A 251 -0.59 14.27 2.76
CA VAL A 251 -1.07 13.25 3.71
C VAL A 251 -0.15 13.17 4.93
N TYR A 252 1.17 13.17 4.72
CA TYR A 252 2.13 13.12 5.84
C TYR A 252 2.08 14.36 6.72
N LYS A 253 1.86 15.56 6.16
CA LYS A 253 1.65 16.79 6.95
C LYS A 253 0.41 16.66 7.84
N ILE A 254 -0.71 16.20 7.29
CA ILE A 254 -1.95 16.00 8.05
C ILE A 254 -1.76 14.91 9.12
N LEU A 255 -1.10 13.80 8.79
CA LEU A 255 -0.79 12.77 9.78
C LEU A 255 0.02 13.36 10.94
N LYS A 256 1.09 14.11 10.67
CA LYS A 256 1.94 14.71 11.71
C LYS A 256 1.24 15.77 12.56
N SER A 257 0.19 16.42 12.03
CA SER A 257 -0.58 17.44 12.73
C SER A 257 -1.85 16.92 13.42
N SER A 258 -2.19 15.65 13.28
CA SER A 258 -3.35 15.01 13.93
C SER A 258 -2.94 14.29 15.22
N ASP A 259 -3.91 13.97 16.09
CA ASP A 259 -3.64 13.41 17.43
C ASP A 259 -3.67 11.86 17.42
N LEU A 260 -4.53 11.26 16.61
CA LEU A 260 -4.71 9.81 16.58
C LEU A 260 -5.04 9.31 15.16
N TYR A 261 -4.27 8.36 14.66
CA TYR A 261 -4.66 7.62 13.46
C TYR A 261 -5.63 6.50 13.81
N VAL A 262 -6.69 6.36 13.01
CA VAL A 262 -7.70 5.32 13.20
C VAL A 262 -7.89 4.49 11.93
N SER A 263 -8.16 3.17 12.08
CA SER A 263 -8.54 2.29 10.96
C SER A 263 -9.57 1.26 11.38
N THR A 264 -10.73 1.32 10.77
CA THR A 264 -11.85 0.40 11.03
C THR A 264 -11.99 -0.71 9.99
N SER A 265 -10.96 -0.98 9.20
CA SER A 265 -10.96 -1.97 8.12
C SER A 265 -11.42 -3.36 8.58
N SER A 266 -12.13 -4.08 7.71
CA SER A 266 -12.53 -5.48 7.94
C SER A 266 -11.49 -6.50 7.46
N TYR A 267 -10.68 -6.12 6.50
CA TYR A 267 -9.49 -6.86 6.04
C TYR A 267 -8.57 -5.97 5.21
N GLU A 268 -7.31 -6.39 5.07
CA GLU A 268 -6.25 -5.71 4.32
C GLU A 268 -5.35 -6.72 3.57
N GLY A 269 -4.45 -6.20 2.74
CA GLY A 269 -3.28 -6.96 2.29
C GLY A 269 -2.17 -6.90 3.35
N LEU A 270 -1.45 -5.80 3.38
CA LEU A 270 -0.77 -5.24 4.54
C LEU A 270 -1.13 -3.74 4.56
N PRO A 271 -1.66 -3.19 5.66
CA PRO A 271 -2.24 -1.84 5.68
C PRO A 271 -1.17 -0.75 5.67
N VAL A 272 -0.77 -0.30 4.49
CA VAL A 272 0.30 0.72 4.30
C VAL A 272 -0.06 2.03 5.03
N GLY A 273 -1.33 2.46 5.01
CA GLY A 273 -1.76 3.67 5.72
C GLY A 273 -1.51 3.62 7.23
N VAL A 274 -1.65 2.46 7.88
CA VAL A 274 -1.30 2.26 9.29
C VAL A 274 0.22 2.40 9.47
N LEU A 275 1.01 1.76 8.60
CA LEU A 275 2.47 1.85 8.67
C LEU A 275 2.96 3.29 8.45
N GLU A 276 2.36 4.02 7.50
CA GLU A 276 2.69 5.44 7.23
C GLU A 276 2.36 6.33 8.44
N ALA A 277 1.21 6.15 9.06
CA ALA A 277 0.84 6.87 10.29
C ALA A 277 1.82 6.60 11.44
N MET A 278 2.17 5.32 11.65
CA MET A 278 3.20 4.95 12.63
C MET A 278 4.56 5.57 12.28
N GLY A 279 4.94 5.59 10.99
CA GLY A 279 6.17 6.23 10.50
C GLY A 279 6.20 7.73 10.71
N CYS A 280 5.04 8.40 10.66
CA CYS A 280 4.86 9.80 11.02
C CYS A 280 4.96 10.06 12.54
N GLY A 281 5.09 9.02 13.35
CA GLY A 281 5.17 9.14 14.81
C GLY A 281 3.81 9.33 15.47
N MET A 282 2.73 8.81 14.88
CA MET A 282 1.39 8.92 15.47
C MET A 282 1.05 7.75 16.38
N PRO A 283 0.29 7.98 17.46
CA PRO A 283 -0.52 6.92 18.07
C PRO A 283 -1.49 6.36 17.05
N CYS A 284 -1.70 5.03 17.05
CA CYS A 284 -2.58 4.36 16.10
C CYS A 284 -3.54 3.42 16.83
N LEU A 285 -4.85 3.56 16.54
CA LEU A 285 -5.92 2.69 17.03
C LEU A 285 -6.62 2.04 15.84
N VAL A 286 -6.55 0.71 15.76
CA VAL A 286 -7.04 -0.02 14.59
C VAL A 286 -7.90 -1.22 15.00
N THR A 287 -8.71 -1.74 14.08
CA THR A 287 -9.46 -2.98 14.33
C THR A 287 -8.52 -4.18 14.49
N ASN A 288 -8.92 -5.16 15.30
CA ASN A 288 -8.14 -6.36 15.62
C ASN A 288 -8.17 -7.44 14.52
N ILE A 289 -8.09 -7.03 13.24
CA ILE A 289 -7.98 -7.98 12.12
C ILE A 289 -6.58 -8.61 12.07
N GLU A 290 -6.45 -9.77 11.46
CA GLU A 290 -5.17 -10.52 11.40
C GLU A 290 -4.02 -9.69 10.81
N GLN A 291 -4.30 -8.82 9.82
CA GLN A 291 -3.28 -7.98 9.20
C GLN A 291 -2.77 -6.87 10.13
N HIS A 292 -3.63 -6.33 11.00
CA HIS A 292 -3.23 -5.40 12.04
C HIS A 292 -2.48 -6.11 13.17
N GLN A 293 -2.91 -7.32 13.54
CA GLN A 293 -2.20 -8.16 14.51
C GLN A 293 -0.80 -8.54 14.02
N GLU A 294 -0.64 -8.82 12.72
CA GLU A 294 0.68 -9.06 12.12
C GLU A 294 1.66 -7.88 12.33
N ILE A 295 1.16 -6.64 12.30
CA ILE A 295 1.95 -5.46 12.63
C ILE A 295 2.20 -5.39 14.14
N ALA A 296 1.15 -5.58 14.95
CA ALA A 296 1.22 -5.52 16.42
C ALA A 296 2.18 -6.56 17.03
N GLU A 297 2.37 -7.72 16.39
CA GLU A 297 3.39 -8.72 16.78
C GLU A 297 4.82 -8.14 16.81
N ARG A 298 5.10 -7.08 16.05
CA ARG A 298 6.41 -6.43 15.94
C ARG A 298 6.42 -4.99 16.42
N CYS A 299 5.26 -4.38 16.53
CA CYS A 299 5.05 -3.00 16.92
C CYS A 299 4.09 -2.97 18.11
N SER A 300 4.65 -3.10 19.29
CA SER A 300 3.89 -3.30 20.54
C SER A 300 3.05 -2.11 20.98
N SER A 301 3.30 -0.92 20.42
CA SER A 301 2.54 0.30 20.66
C SER A 301 1.34 0.49 19.72
N LEU A 302 1.14 -0.37 18.75
CA LEU A 302 -0.07 -0.38 17.93
C LEU A 302 -1.26 -0.90 18.75
N MET A 303 -2.26 -0.04 18.96
CA MET A 303 -3.46 -0.38 19.71
C MET A 303 -4.48 -1.06 18.79
N THR A 304 -5.00 -2.21 19.22
CA THR A 304 -6.00 -2.95 18.44
C THR A 304 -7.26 -3.20 19.26
N LEU A 305 -8.44 -2.97 18.69
CA LEU A 305 -9.74 -3.24 19.30
C LEU A 305 -10.69 -3.97 18.34
N PRO A 306 -11.64 -4.75 18.87
CA PRO A 306 -12.77 -5.21 18.04
C PRO A 306 -13.56 -4.02 17.50
N PRO A 307 -14.35 -4.20 16.42
CA PRO A 307 -15.15 -3.13 15.80
C PRO A 307 -16.43 -2.84 16.63
N ASP A 308 -16.24 -2.52 17.88
CA ASP A 308 -17.29 -2.22 18.87
C ASP A 308 -17.26 -0.72 19.22
N THR A 309 -18.37 -0.03 19.00
CA THR A 309 -18.47 1.44 19.15
C THR A 309 -18.12 1.89 20.58
N ASP A 310 -18.62 1.20 21.61
CA ASP A 310 -18.45 1.62 22.99
C ASP A 310 -17.00 1.47 23.44
N LEU A 311 -16.34 0.39 23.03
CA LEU A 311 -14.92 0.19 23.29
C LEU A 311 -14.06 1.26 22.60
N TRP A 312 -14.41 1.66 21.38
CA TRP A 312 -13.70 2.73 20.67
C TRP A 312 -13.92 4.08 21.34
N VAL A 313 -15.17 4.43 21.72
CA VAL A 313 -15.49 5.66 22.46
C VAL A 313 -14.70 5.72 23.77
N LYS A 314 -14.72 4.64 24.57
CA LYS A 314 -13.97 4.54 25.82
C LYS A 314 -12.48 4.76 25.61
N LYS A 315 -11.89 4.10 24.59
CA LYS A 315 -10.45 4.19 24.31
C LYS A 315 -10.04 5.57 23.81
N ILE A 316 -10.84 6.19 22.95
CA ILE A 316 -10.55 7.54 22.46
C ILE A 316 -10.63 8.55 23.60
N ARG A 317 -11.63 8.48 24.49
CA ARG A 317 -11.72 9.31 25.70
C ARG A 317 -10.49 9.13 26.62
N GLU A 318 -10.05 7.89 26.81
CA GLU A 318 -8.82 7.61 27.57
C GLU A 318 -7.60 8.33 26.95
N LEU A 319 -7.47 8.29 25.61
CA LEU A 319 -6.36 8.94 24.91
C LEU A 319 -6.46 10.46 24.94
N MET A 320 -7.67 11.04 24.82
CA MET A 320 -7.91 12.49 24.95
C MET A 320 -7.50 13.02 26.32
N ASN A 321 -7.68 12.22 27.38
CA ASN A 321 -7.34 12.59 28.76
C ASN A 321 -5.85 12.41 29.08
N LYS A 322 -5.05 11.83 28.17
CA LYS A 322 -3.60 11.73 28.36
C LYS A 322 -2.91 13.08 28.11
N GLN A 323 -1.78 13.28 28.78
CA GLN A 323 -0.92 14.40 28.44
C GLN A 323 -0.38 14.24 27.02
N LYS A 324 -0.20 15.36 26.31
CA LYS A 324 0.33 15.36 24.93
C LYS A 324 1.66 14.61 24.83
N ASP A 325 2.50 14.70 25.85
CA ASP A 325 3.80 14.03 25.86
C ASP A 325 3.68 12.50 25.98
N ASP A 326 2.66 11.98 26.66
CA ASP A 326 2.40 10.52 26.67
C ASP A 326 2.01 9.99 25.29
N LEU A 327 1.20 10.76 24.55
CA LEU A 327 0.84 10.41 23.17
C LEU A 327 2.06 10.47 22.23
N LYS A 328 2.94 11.47 22.42
CA LYS A 328 4.21 11.56 21.67
C LYS A 328 5.12 10.37 21.95
N VAL A 329 5.22 9.89 23.20
CA VAL A 329 6.00 8.70 23.55
C VAL A 329 5.50 7.47 22.80
N ILE A 330 4.17 7.27 22.72
CA ILE A 330 3.56 6.19 21.93
C ILE A 330 3.93 6.34 20.44
N GLY A 331 3.82 7.56 19.92
CA GLY A 331 4.13 7.87 18.52
C GLY A 331 5.61 7.63 18.17
N ILE A 332 6.54 8.09 19.03
CA ILE A 332 7.98 7.85 18.84
C ILE A 332 8.28 6.34 18.81
N LYS A 333 7.67 5.57 19.72
CA LYS A 333 7.83 4.13 19.75
C LYS A 333 7.29 3.48 18.47
N ASN A 334 6.12 3.87 18.00
CA ASN A 334 5.57 3.44 16.72
C ASN A 334 6.54 3.71 15.56
N LYS A 335 7.12 4.92 15.49
CA LYS A 335 8.08 5.31 14.45
C LYS A 335 9.34 4.44 14.45
N LEU A 336 9.90 4.17 15.62
CA LEU A 336 11.09 3.33 15.76
C LEU A 336 10.80 1.89 15.29
N GLU A 337 9.73 1.29 15.82
CA GLU A 337 9.36 -0.10 15.53
C GLU A 337 9.01 -0.32 14.05
N VAL A 338 8.24 0.62 13.44
CA VAL A 338 7.90 0.50 12.01
C VAL A 338 9.10 0.72 11.10
N THR A 339 10.01 1.62 11.47
CA THR A 339 11.26 1.87 10.71
C THR A 339 12.14 0.62 10.70
N GLU A 340 12.26 -0.06 11.83
CA GLU A 340 13.04 -1.29 11.92
C GLU A 340 12.41 -2.45 11.12
N HIS A 341 11.09 -2.61 11.20
CA HIS A 341 10.44 -3.83 10.73
C HIS A 341 9.76 -3.70 9.36
N PHE A 342 9.32 -2.50 8.97
CA PHE A 342 8.48 -2.25 7.78
C PHE A 342 8.99 -1.10 6.88
N SER A 343 10.31 -0.90 6.79
CA SER A 343 10.89 0.08 5.86
C SER A 343 10.95 -0.45 4.42
N LEU A 344 10.90 0.46 3.43
CA LEU A 344 11.16 0.11 2.02
C LEU A 344 12.53 -0.52 1.82
N GLN A 345 13.53 -0.10 2.57
CA GLN A 345 14.88 -0.70 2.53
C GLN A 345 14.81 -2.21 2.81
N ARG A 346 14.07 -2.62 3.85
CA ARG A 346 13.88 -4.03 4.21
C ARG A 346 13.09 -4.78 3.13
N MET A 347 12.02 -4.18 2.63
CA MET A 347 11.23 -4.75 1.54
C MET A 347 12.09 -5.01 0.30
N HIS A 348 12.84 -4.01 -0.16
CA HIS A 348 13.71 -4.14 -1.34
C HIS A 348 14.87 -5.10 -1.13
N LYS A 349 15.43 -5.19 0.07
CA LYS A 349 16.43 -6.22 0.40
C LYS A 349 15.89 -7.63 0.16
N ASN A 350 14.61 -7.88 0.48
CA ASN A 350 13.97 -9.16 0.24
C ASN A 350 13.65 -9.38 -1.25
N TYR A 351 13.16 -8.37 -1.97
CA TYR A 351 12.97 -8.49 -3.42
C TYR A 351 14.28 -8.69 -4.17
N ASN A 352 15.36 -8.04 -3.77
CA ASN A 352 16.68 -8.23 -4.39
C ASN A 352 17.17 -9.68 -4.24
N LYS A 353 16.88 -10.36 -3.12
CA LYS A 353 17.17 -11.80 -3.00
C LYS A 353 16.41 -12.60 -4.07
N ILE A 354 15.14 -12.28 -4.32
CA ILE A 354 14.33 -12.94 -5.37
C ILE A 354 14.92 -12.65 -6.76
N TYR A 355 15.26 -11.39 -7.07
CA TYR A 355 15.86 -11.05 -8.35
C TYR A 355 17.19 -11.75 -8.59
N ASN A 356 18.03 -11.88 -7.55
CA ASN A 356 19.30 -12.60 -7.63
C ASN A 356 19.09 -14.11 -7.82
N MET A 357 18.03 -14.72 -7.25
CA MET A 357 17.69 -16.12 -7.52
C MET A 357 17.18 -16.37 -8.95
N LEU A 358 16.78 -15.33 -9.66
CA LEU A 358 16.41 -15.39 -11.09
C LEU A 358 17.60 -15.19 -12.02
N SER A 359 18.71 -14.61 -11.53
CA SER A 359 19.91 -14.35 -12.30
C SER A 359 20.64 -15.63 -12.61
#